data_e98f001c420ec993f9ce1bc66648e1c6
#
_entry.id   e98f001c420ec993f9ce1bc66648e1c6
#
_cell.length_a   1.000
_cell.length_b   1.000
_cell.length_c   1.000
_cell.angle_alpha   90.00
_cell.angle_beta   90.00
_cell.angle_gamma   90.00
#
_symmetry.space_group_name_H-M   'P 1'
#
loop_
_entity.id
_entity.type
_entity.pdbx_description
1 polymer ?
#
loop_
_entity_poly.entity_id
_entity_poly.type
_entity_poly.pdbx_seq_one_letter_code
_entity_poly.pdbx_strand_id
1 'polypeptide(L)'
;MFKKNTKHLQPALISAASELPEKQLKLLKGSWANSFYHEFFCRIDEEIFAVLYSSQPSRPNVPVNVMVGLEVLKAGFGWSDAELYENYCFNLQVRYALGYDRLGDGDFAIRTLYYFRERLGKHYLESGANLLEQAFEQITDAQILDLQVQTGMQRMDSTQIASNIVDANRLQLLVEAIQRTHRILSEADQTRLAASFAPYIKETAGHYTYRVKGKEAVREHLHQVGVSIYRLLAELKEAYASQKAYQVLERIFAENYNLVKGGVCPKENRELVSGSLQSVDDLEASYRTKGNAHYKGYVANLTETCDPENDLQLITKVQVAPNNTDDSQMLAEALPSLQERTDLNTLM
;
A
#
# COMPACT_ATOMS: atom_id res chain seq x y z
N MET A 1 -19.36 -14.40 -7.78
CA MET A 1 -19.85 -15.20 -6.63
C MET A 1 -18.64 -15.77 -5.90
N PHE A 2 -18.63 -15.69 -4.56
CA PHE A 2 -17.58 -16.31 -3.76
C PHE A 2 -17.68 -17.85 -3.80
N LYS A 3 -16.53 -18.50 -3.94
CA LYS A 3 -16.38 -19.95 -3.87
C LYS A 3 -15.03 -20.29 -3.26
N LYS A 4 -15.05 -20.94 -2.10
CA LYS A 4 -13.84 -21.40 -1.42
C LYS A 4 -13.10 -22.47 -2.24
N ASN A 5 -11.80 -22.40 -2.27
CA ASN A 5 -10.94 -23.37 -2.93
C ASN A 5 -10.72 -24.60 -2.03
N THR A 6 -11.18 -25.74 -2.48
CA THR A 6 -10.96 -27.01 -1.77
C THR A 6 -10.06 -27.98 -2.56
N LYS A 7 -9.59 -27.59 -3.75
CA LYS A 7 -8.81 -28.48 -4.62
C LYS A 7 -7.49 -28.90 -3.98
N HIS A 8 -6.82 -27.95 -3.31
CA HIS A 8 -5.54 -28.22 -2.64
C HIS A 8 -5.66 -29.20 -1.45
N LEU A 9 -6.86 -29.41 -0.91
CA LEU A 9 -7.11 -30.38 0.17
C LEU A 9 -7.23 -31.82 -0.35
N GLN A 10 -7.35 -32.01 -1.67
CA GLN A 10 -7.48 -33.29 -2.32
C GLN A 10 -6.32 -33.47 -3.30
N PRO A 11 -5.18 -34.03 -2.87
CA PRO A 11 -4.03 -34.20 -3.76
C PRO A 11 -4.41 -35.06 -4.96
N ALA A 12 -4.02 -34.62 -6.15
CA ALA A 12 -4.22 -35.36 -7.37
C ALA A 12 -3.34 -36.61 -7.39
N LEU A 13 -3.86 -37.73 -7.92
CA LEU A 13 -3.09 -38.96 -8.11
C LEU A 13 -1.90 -38.73 -9.05
N ILE A 14 -2.05 -37.83 -10.00
CA ILE A 14 -1.00 -37.44 -10.96
C ILE A 14 -0.87 -35.93 -10.96
N SER A 15 0.32 -35.45 -10.61
CA SER A 15 0.65 -34.03 -10.62
C SER A 15 1.94 -33.78 -11.42
N ALA A 16 2.14 -32.53 -11.90
CA ALA A 16 3.40 -32.17 -12.56
C ALA A 16 4.63 -32.42 -11.64
N ALA A 17 4.45 -32.32 -10.33
CA ALA A 17 5.49 -32.68 -9.38
C ALA A 17 5.78 -34.18 -9.32
N SER A 18 4.76 -35.05 -9.50
CA SER A 18 4.94 -36.50 -9.48
C SER A 18 5.64 -37.05 -10.75
N GLU A 19 5.69 -36.26 -11.81
CA GLU A 19 6.41 -36.59 -13.05
C GLU A 19 7.93 -36.32 -12.93
N LEU A 20 8.37 -35.62 -11.87
CA LEU A 20 9.78 -35.32 -11.66
C LEU A 20 10.55 -36.58 -11.24
N PRO A 21 11.81 -36.72 -11.70
CA PRO A 21 12.72 -37.72 -11.17
C PRO A 21 12.85 -37.60 -9.64
N GLU A 22 13.03 -38.72 -8.95
CA GLU A 22 13.06 -38.77 -7.46
C GLU A 22 13.99 -37.72 -6.84
N LYS A 23 15.16 -37.52 -7.42
CA LYS A 23 16.13 -36.51 -6.96
C LYS A 23 15.57 -35.08 -7.02
N GLN A 24 14.85 -34.75 -8.11
CA GLN A 24 14.25 -33.43 -8.28
C GLN A 24 13.02 -33.25 -7.39
N LEU A 25 12.23 -34.31 -7.21
CA LEU A 25 11.10 -34.29 -6.29
C LEU A 25 11.56 -34.05 -4.84
N LYS A 26 12.67 -34.67 -4.43
CA LYS A 26 13.28 -34.44 -3.11
C LYS A 26 13.75 -32.99 -2.96
N LEU A 27 14.34 -32.39 -4.00
CA LEU A 27 14.72 -30.98 -4.00
C LEU A 27 13.50 -30.06 -3.89
N LEU A 28 12.42 -30.35 -4.61
CA LEU A 28 11.18 -29.58 -4.53
C LEU A 28 10.58 -29.63 -3.12
N LYS A 29 10.50 -30.83 -2.54
CA LYS A 29 9.99 -31.02 -1.15
C LYS A 29 10.87 -30.35 -0.08
N GLY A 30 12.16 -30.16 -0.32
CA GLY A 30 13.06 -29.42 0.55
C GLY A 30 13.18 -27.93 0.23
N SER A 31 12.40 -27.41 -0.71
CA SER A 31 12.46 -26.02 -1.15
C SER A 31 11.50 -25.10 -0.39
N TRP A 32 11.68 -23.80 -0.53
CA TRP A 32 10.77 -22.77 -0.04
C TRP A 32 9.31 -23.00 -0.48
N ALA A 33 9.11 -23.56 -1.67
CA ALA A 33 7.77 -23.77 -2.24
C ALA A 33 6.95 -24.76 -1.41
N ASN A 34 7.57 -25.79 -0.84
CA ASN A 34 6.90 -26.75 0.03
C ASN A 34 6.55 -26.14 1.39
N SER A 35 7.47 -25.38 1.98
CA SER A 35 7.19 -24.64 3.22
C SER A 35 6.08 -23.61 3.01
N PHE A 36 6.13 -22.85 1.93
CA PHE A 36 5.08 -21.88 1.58
C PHE A 36 3.71 -22.56 1.41
N TYR A 37 3.67 -23.70 0.74
CA TYR A 37 2.42 -24.45 0.55
C TYR A 37 1.80 -24.88 1.88
N HIS A 38 2.57 -25.53 2.75
CA HIS A 38 2.06 -26.08 3.99
C HIS A 38 1.85 -25.04 5.08
N GLU A 39 2.81 -24.14 5.27
CA GLU A 39 2.84 -23.21 6.39
C GLU A 39 2.11 -21.89 6.13
N PHE A 40 1.84 -21.58 4.87
CA PHE A 40 1.15 -20.35 4.52
C PHE A 40 -0.10 -20.61 3.66
N PHE A 41 0.05 -21.16 2.46
CA PHE A 41 -1.04 -21.25 1.49
C PHE A 41 -2.23 -22.10 2.00
N CYS A 42 -1.97 -23.24 2.60
CA CYS A 42 -3.03 -24.11 3.15
C CYS A 42 -3.70 -23.54 4.40
N ARG A 43 -3.09 -22.56 5.06
CA ARG A 43 -3.62 -21.93 6.29
C ARG A 43 -4.47 -20.70 6.01
N ILE A 44 -4.51 -20.20 4.77
CA ILE A 44 -5.33 -19.04 4.41
C ILE A 44 -6.81 -19.38 4.54
N ASP A 45 -7.51 -18.74 5.48
CA ASP A 45 -8.97 -18.83 5.54
C ASP A 45 -9.58 -17.86 4.53
N GLU A 46 -10.10 -18.42 3.44
CA GLU A 46 -10.71 -17.63 2.37
C GLU A 46 -12.06 -16.98 2.78
N GLU A 47 -12.71 -17.47 3.85
CA GLU A 47 -14.04 -16.96 4.24
C GLU A 47 -14.01 -15.48 4.64
N ILE A 48 -12.91 -15.00 5.23
CA ILE A 48 -12.75 -13.58 5.57
C ILE A 48 -12.84 -12.67 4.35
N PHE A 49 -12.50 -13.19 3.16
CA PHE A 49 -12.55 -12.46 1.90
C PHE A 49 -13.89 -12.58 1.17
N ALA A 50 -14.85 -13.35 1.69
CA ALA A 50 -16.15 -13.53 1.06
C ALA A 50 -16.88 -12.20 0.83
N VAL A 51 -16.67 -11.23 1.73
CA VAL A 51 -17.23 -9.86 1.65
C VAL A 51 -16.82 -9.09 0.39
N LEU A 52 -15.73 -9.49 -0.28
CA LEU A 52 -15.26 -8.86 -1.52
C LEU A 52 -16.06 -9.30 -2.76
N TYR A 53 -16.95 -10.26 -2.63
CA TYR A 53 -17.64 -10.90 -3.74
C TYR A 53 -19.17 -10.85 -3.57
N SER A 54 -19.87 -10.80 -4.72
CA SER A 54 -21.31 -10.78 -4.74
C SER A 54 -21.92 -12.12 -4.26
N SER A 55 -23.00 -12.06 -3.50
CA SER A 55 -23.86 -13.20 -3.17
C SER A 55 -24.72 -13.68 -4.35
N GLN A 56 -24.85 -12.84 -5.40
CA GLN A 56 -25.62 -13.18 -6.60
C GLN A 56 -24.94 -14.28 -7.41
N PRO A 57 -25.69 -15.23 -7.98
CA PRO A 57 -25.13 -16.25 -8.88
C PRO A 57 -24.40 -15.62 -10.06
N SER A 58 -23.11 -15.94 -10.21
CA SER A 58 -22.24 -15.43 -11.27
C SER A 58 -21.07 -16.39 -11.47
N ARG A 59 -20.18 -16.08 -12.42
CA ARG A 59 -18.93 -16.84 -12.56
C ARG A 59 -18.18 -16.88 -11.22
N PRO A 60 -17.72 -18.06 -10.75
CA PRO A 60 -16.91 -18.17 -9.55
C PRO A 60 -15.65 -17.31 -9.63
N ASN A 61 -15.20 -16.84 -8.47
CA ASN A 61 -13.91 -16.14 -8.34
C ASN A 61 -12.73 -17.06 -8.71
N VAL A 62 -11.63 -16.46 -9.12
CA VAL A 62 -10.32 -17.14 -8.99
C VAL A 62 -10.08 -17.40 -7.50
N PRO A 63 -9.52 -18.55 -7.10
CA PRO A 63 -9.30 -18.86 -5.69
C PRO A 63 -8.59 -17.74 -4.94
N VAL A 64 -9.16 -17.33 -3.80
CA VAL A 64 -8.65 -16.18 -3.05
C VAL A 64 -7.30 -16.49 -2.43
N ASN A 65 -7.10 -17.71 -1.92
CA ASN A 65 -5.81 -18.15 -1.41
C ASN A 65 -4.70 -18.07 -2.48
N VAL A 66 -5.02 -18.28 -3.75
CA VAL A 66 -4.08 -18.08 -4.86
C VAL A 66 -3.77 -16.59 -5.05
N MET A 67 -4.78 -15.71 -4.99
CA MET A 67 -4.58 -14.27 -5.12
C MET A 67 -3.69 -13.74 -3.97
N VAL A 68 -3.99 -14.11 -2.73
CA VAL A 68 -3.19 -13.75 -1.56
C VAL A 68 -1.78 -14.34 -1.65
N GLY A 69 -1.65 -15.61 -2.03
CA GLY A 69 -0.35 -16.26 -2.23
C GLY A 69 0.51 -15.57 -3.27
N LEU A 70 -0.08 -15.12 -4.37
CA LEU A 70 0.62 -14.36 -5.40
C LEU A 70 1.14 -13.01 -4.89
N GLU A 71 0.34 -12.28 -4.10
CA GLU A 71 0.79 -11.00 -3.52
C GLU A 71 1.98 -11.21 -2.58
N VAL A 72 1.95 -12.25 -1.76
CA VAL A 72 3.05 -12.57 -0.84
C VAL A 72 4.31 -13.00 -1.61
N LEU A 73 4.18 -13.85 -2.64
CA LEU A 73 5.31 -14.24 -3.48
C LEU A 73 5.90 -13.04 -4.22
N LYS A 74 5.04 -12.16 -4.77
CA LYS A 74 5.49 -10.92 -5.39
C LYS A 74 6.34 -10.07 -4.44
N ALA A 75 5.85 -9.85 -3.23
CA ALA A 75 6.54 -9.06 -2.21
C ALA A 75 7.86 -9.72 -1.78
N GLY A 76 7.82 -11.04 -1.52
CA GLY A 76 8.99 -11.79 -1.06
C GLY A 76 10.12 -11.88 -2.07
N PHE A 77 9.81 -11.95 -3.35
CA PHE A 77 10.80 -12.01 -4.44
C PHE A 77 11.09 -10.65 -5.09
N GLY A 78 10.35 -9.60 -4.75
CA GLY A 78 10.50 -8.28 -5.34
C GLY A 78 10.08 -8.21 -6.82
N TRP A 79 9.18 -9.07 -7.27
CA TRP A 79 8.76 -9.13 -8.68
C TRP A 79 7.86 -7.96 -9.07
N SER A 80 8.00 -7.53 -10.32
CA SER A 80 6.98 -6.74 -10.99
C SER A 80 5.72 -7.58 -11.25
N ASP A 81 4.61 -6.94 -11.60
CA ASP A 81 3.37 -7.68 -11.94
C ASP A 81 3.54 -8.58 -13.17
N ALA A 82 4.37 -8.17 -14.13
CA ALA A 82 4.67 -8.95 -15.31
C ALA A 82 5.48 -10.21 -14.94
N GLU A 83 6.55 -10.07 -14.16
CA GLU A 83 7.37 -11.19 -13.67
C GLU A 83 6.57 -12.14 -12.79
N LEU A 84 5.72 -11.61 -11.90
CA LEU A 84 4.81 -12.43 -11.10
C LEU A 84 3.92 -13.30 -11.99
N TYR A 85 3.29 -12.71 -13.01
CA TYR A 85 2.38 -13.41 -13.89
C TYR A 85 3.11 -14.44 -14.77
N GLU A 86 4.31 -14.13 -15.25
CA GLU A 86 5.17 -15.07 -15.99
C GLU A 86 5.57 -16.25 -15.11
N ASN A 87 6.03 -15.99 -13.87
CA ASN A 87 6.35 -17.06 -12.92
C ASN A 87 5.11 -17.88 -12.55
N TYR A 88 3.95 -17.25 -12.39
CA TYR A 88 2.71 -17.98 -12.19
C TYR A 88 2.40 -18.93 -13.35
N CYS A 89 2.60 -18.53 -14.58
CA CYS A 89 2.32 -19.37 -15.75
C CYS A 89 3.31 -20.53 -15.92
N PHE A 90 4.60 -20.31 -15.69
CA PHE A 90 5.66 -21.19 -16.17
C PHE A 90 6.58 -21.76 -15.10
N ASN A 91 6.56 -21.23 -13.87
CA ASN A 91 7.46 -21.69 -12.81
C ASN A 91 6.80 -22.80 -11.98
N LEU A 92 7.38 -24.02 -12.05
CA LEU A 92 6.86 -25.19 -11.36
C LEU A 92 6.83 -25.01 -9.82
N GLN A 93 7.85 -24.35 -9.25
CA GLN A 93 7.86 -24.11 -7.80
C GLN A 93 6.73 -23.16 -7.37
N VAL A 94 6.46 -22.10 -8.15
CA VAL A 94 5.34 -21.19 -7.88
C VAL A 94 4.01 -21.92 -8.01
N ARG A 95 3.86 -22.75 -9.04
CA ARG A 95 2.65 -23.57 -9.23
C ARG A 95 2.42 -24.51 -8.06
N TYR A 96 3.47 -25.20 -7.63
CA TYR A 96 3.44 -26.11 -6.49
C TYR A 96 3.10 -25.36 -5.19
N ALA A 97 3.73 -24.22 -4.94
CA ALA A 97 3.48 -23.38 -3.78
C ALA A 97 2.03 -22.88 -3.68
N LEU A 98 1.34 -22.74 -4.81
CA LEU A 98 -0.06 -22.31 -4.91
C LEU A 98 -1.05 -23.48 -5.06
N GLY A 99 -0.61 -24.71 -4.80
CA GLY A 99 -1.47 -25.89 -4.79
C GLY A 99 -2.01 -26.32 -6.15
N TYR A 100 -1.28 -26.02 -7.22
CA TYR A 100 -1.64 -26.47 -8.56
C TYR A 100 -0.93 -27.75 -8.96
N ASP A 101 -1.70 -28.74 -9.33
CA ASP A 101 -1.20 -30.04 -9.76
C ASP A 101 -0.71 -30.07 -11.21
N ARG A 102 -1.26 -29.22 -12.07
CA ARG A 102 -0.97 -29.18 -13.50
C ARG A 102 -0.61 -27.77 -13.98
N LEU A 103 0.27 -27.65 -14.95
CA LEU A 103 0.70 -26.36 -15.51
C LEU A 103 -0.46 -25.59 -16.18
N GLY A 104 -1.45 -26.28 -16.73
CA GLY A 104 -2.60 -25.64 -17.38
C GLY A 104 -3.76 -25.26 -16.46
N ASP A 105 -3.69 -25.61 -15.17
CA ASP A 105 -4.79 -25.32 -14.22
C ASP A 105 -4.79 -23.83 -13.81
N GLY A 106 -5.98 -23.32 -13.48
CA GLY A 106 -6.13 -22.01 -12.84
C GLY A 106 -5.80 -20.81 -13.74
N ASP A 107 -6.02 -20.93 -15.03
CA ASP A 107 -5.81 -19.80 -15.96
C ASP A 107 -6.70 -18.59 -15.62
N PHE A 108 -6.10 -17.41 -15.55
CA PHE A 108 -6.77 -16.13 -15.38
C PHE A 108 -5.96 -15.00 -16.01
N ALA A 109 -6.61 -13.91 -16.42
CA ALA A 109 -5.93 -12.74 -16.94
C ALA A 109 -5.31 -11.90 -15.80
N ILE A 110 -4.12 -11.36 -15.99
CA ILE A 110 -3.42 -10.50 -15.00
C ILE A 110 -4.31 -9.40 -14.42
N ARG A 111 -5.27 -8.90 -15.20
CA ARG A 111 -6.27 -7.91 -14.76
C ARG A 111 -7.10 -8.39 -13.54
N THR A 112 -7.26 -9.69 -13.37
CA THR A 112 -7.97 -10.26 -12.21
C THR A 112 -7.24 -9.96 -10.90
N LEU A 113 -5.91 -9.95 -10.91
CA LEU A 113 -5.09 -9.53 -9.77
C LEU A 113 -5.32 -8.05 -9.43
N TYR A 114 -5.39 -7.19 -10.45
CA TYR A 114 -5.68 -5.77 -10.24
C TYR A 114 -7.07 -5.54 -9.64
N TYR A 115 -8.09 -6.27 -10.11
CA TYR A 115 -9.42 -6.22 -9.53
C TYR A 115 -9.47 -6.75 -8.10
N PHE A 116 -8.65 -7.74 -7.75
CA PHE A 116 -8.55 -8.22 -6.38
C PHE A 116 -7.98 -7.13 -5.47
N ARG A 117 -6.89 -6.47 -5.86
CA ARG A 117 -6.30 -5.34 -5.13
C ARG A 117 -7.27 -4.17 -4.98
N GLU A 118 -7.97 -3.83 -6.05
CA GLU A 118 -8.99 -2.76 -6.03
C GLU A 118 -10.10 -3.05 -5.01
N ARG A 119 -10.60 -4.28 -4.96
CA ARG A 119 -11.61 -4.70 -4.00
C ARG A 119 -11.11 -4.65 -2.56
N LEU A 120 -9.88 -5.11 -2.31
CA LEU A 120 -9.24 -5.01 -0.99
C LEU A 120 -9.14 -3.56 -0.54
N GLY A 121 -8.61 -2.69 -1.40
CA GLY A 121 -8.47 -1.27 -1.10
C GLY A 121 -9.82 -0.58 -0.87
N LYS A 122 -10.82 -0.87 -1.71
CA LYS A 122 -12.17 -0.33 -1.54
C LYS A 122 -12.80 -0.77 -0.22
N HIS A 123 -12.72 -2.06 0.11
CA HIS A 123 -13.24 -2.59 1.36
C HIS A 123 -12.57 -1.92 2.57
N TYR A 124 -11.26 -1.78 2.55
CA TYR A 124 -10.53 -1.09 3.60
C TYR A 124 -10.98 0.37 3.78
N LEU A 125 -11.15 1.11 2.67
CA LEU A 125 -11.62 2.51 2.72
C LEU A 125 -13.06 2.65 3.24
N GLU A 126 -13.93 1.66 2.97
CA GLU A 126 -15.33 1.68 3.37
C GLU A 126 -15.57 1.18 4.80
N SER A 127 -14.82 0.17 5.24
CA SER A 127 -15.03 -0.52 6.52
C SER A 127 -13.94 -0.28 7.57
N GLY A 128 -12.76 0.18 7.16
CA GLY A 128 -11.58 0.23 8.00
C GLY A 128 -10.91 -1.14 8.25
N ALA A 129 -11.49 -2.24 7.72
CA ALA A 129 -11.00 -3.59 7.99
C ALA A 129 -9.92 -4.03 6.97
N ASN A 130 -8.74 -4.35 7.46
CA ASN A 130 -7.64 -4.88 6.66
C ASN A 130 -7.69 -6.41 6.61
N LEU A 131 -8.26 -6.97 5.54
CA LEU A 131 -8.43 -8.42 5.40
C LEU A 131 -7.09 -9.17 5.26
N LEU A 132 -6.04 -8.55 4.73
CA LEU A 132 -4.72 -9.17 4.67
C LEU A 132 -4.07 -9.28 6.06
N GLU A 133 -4.26 -8.27 6.89
CA GLU A 133 -3.82 -8.30 8.29
C GLU A 133 -4.56 -9.38 9.07
N GLN A 134 -5.88 -9.49 8.91
CA GLN A 134 -6.67 -10.55 9.53
C GLN A 134 -6.20 -11.95 9.12
N ALA A 135 -5.93 -12.16 7.82
CA ALA A 135 -5.38 -13.42 7.32
C ALA A 135 -4.00 -13.72 7.92
N PHE A 136 -3.13 -12.71 8.00
CA PHE A 136 -1.82 -12.83 8.61
C PHE A 136 -1.94 -13.22 10.09
N GLU A 137 -2.79 -12.56 10.85
CA GLU A 137 -2.99 -12.82 12.27
C GLU A 137 -3.52 -14.25 12.52
N GLN A 138 -4.51 -14.70 11.76
CA GLN A 138 -5.03 -16.08 11.85
C GLN A 138 -3.97 -17.13 11.55
N ILE A 139 -3.14 -16.91 10.52
CA ILE A 139 -2.06 -17.82 10.17
C ILE A 139 -1.02 -17.88 11.29
N THR A 140 -0.62 -16.71 11.80
CA THR A 140 0.38 -16.62 12.87
C THR A 140 -0.13 -17.27 14.16
N ASP A 141 -1.38 -17.04 14.54
CA ASP A 141 -1.98 -17.64 15.73
C ASP A 141 -2.00 -19.18 15.64
N ALA A 142 -2.35 -19.72 14.47
CA ALA A 142 -2.28 -21.15 14.24
C ALA A 142 -0.84 -21.69 14.31
N GLN A 143 0.13 -20.95 13.78
CA GLN A 143 1.56 -21.33 13.85
C GLN A 143 2.10 -21.28 15.28
N ILE A 144 1.72 -20.28 16.08
CA ILE A 144 2.09 -20.18 17.50
C ILE A 144 1.68 -21.46 18.24
N LEU A 145 0.45 -21.91 18.01
CA LEU A 145 -0.08 -23.11 18.64
C LEU A 145 0.60 -24.40 18.16
N ASP A 146 0.71 -24.57 16.84
CA ASP A 146 1.25 -25.76 16.21
C ASP A 146 2.74 -25.96 16.50
N LEU A 147 3.50 -24.89 16.54
CA LEU A 147 4.95 -24.90 16.79
C LEU A 147 5.30 -24.67 18.27
N GLN A 148 4.29 -24.49 19.13
CA GLN A 148 4.44 -24.25 20.57
C GLN A 148 5.39 -23.09 20.88
N VAL A 149 5.28 -21.99 20.09
CA VAL A 149 6.14 -20.81 20.24
C VAL A 149 5.79 -20.05 21.54
N GLN A 150 6.81 -19.80 22.36
CA GLN A 150 6.66 -18.97 23.54
C GLN A 150 6.49 -17.51 23.15
N THR A 151 5.37 -16.89 23.56
CA THR A 151 5.00 -15.53 23.18
C THR A 151 5.09 -14.53 24.33
N GLY A 152 5.56 -14.95 25.50
CA GLY A 152 5.66 -14.12 26.70
C GLY A 152 6.66 -12.97 26.54
N MET A 153 7.74 -13.18 25.82
CA MET A 153 8.74 -12.15 25.49
C MET A 153 8.66 -11.77 24.00
N GLN A 154 8.45 -10.49 23.75
CA GLN A 154 8.41 -9.97 22.38
C GLN A 154 9.25 -8.70 22.29
N ARG A 155 9.70 -8.38 21.09
CA ARG A 155 10.38 -7.11 20.77
C ARG A 155 9.66 -6.40 19.65
N MET A 156 9.69 -5.07 19.69
CA MET A 156 9.07 -4.20 18.71
C MET A 156 10.11 -3.26 18.15
N ASP A 157 10.19 -3.18 16.82
CA ASP A 157 11.08 -2.23 16.14
C ASP A 157 10.42 -1.61 14.93
N SER A 158 10.76 -0.35 14.68
CA SER A 158 10.22 0.43 13.58
C SER A 158 11.24 0.64 12.47
N THR A 159 10.80 0.47 11.22
CA THR A 159 11.61 0.77 10.03
C THR A 159 10.90 1.75 9.12
N GLN A 160 11.69 2.57 8.41
CA GLN A 160 11.16 3.55 7.48
C GLN A 160 10.88 2.89 6.12
N ILE A 161 9.68 3.10 5.59
CA ILE A 161 9.29 2.65 4.25
C ILE A 161 9.15 3.87 3.36
N ALA A 162 9.97 3.94 2.31
CA ALA A 162 9.82 4.97 1.29
C ALA A 162 8.54 4.75 0.50
N SER A 163 7.72 5.79 0.36
CA SER A 163 6.63 5.76 -0.60
C SER A 163 7.18 5.80 -2.03
N ASN A 164 6.51 5.11 -2.95
CA ASN A 164 6.85 5.12 -4.38
C ASN A 164 6.33 6.42 -5.06
N ILE A 165 6.62 7.56 -4.45
CA ILE A 165 6.27 8.88 -4.96
C ILE A 165 7.48 9.55 -5.60
N VAL A 166 7.22 10.37 -6.62
CA VAL A 166 8.25 11.23 -7.20
C VAL A 166 8.69 12.24 -6.15
N ASP A 167 10.01 12.37 -5.94
CA ASP A 167 10.55 13.40 -5.05
C ASP A 167 10.36 14.80 -5.67
N ALA A 168 9.25 15.43 -5.31
CA ALA A 168 8.88 16.74 -5.77
C ALA A 168 9.23 17.81 -4.74
N ASN A 169 9.77 18.93 -5.20
CA ASN A 169 9.89 20.09 -4.35
C ASN A 169 8.53 20.78 -4.16
N ARG A 170 8.44 21.67 -3.17
CA ARG A 170 7.21 22.37 -2.80
C ARG A 170 6.51 23.05 -4.00
N LEU A 171 7.27 23.76 -4.84
CA LEU A 171 6.71 24.46 -5.99
C LEU A 171 6.19 23.49 -7.05
N GLN A 172 6.91 22.40 -7.28
CA GLN A 172 6.49 21.34 -8.21
C GLN A 172 5.17 20.69 -7.78
N LEU A 173 5.03 20.37 -6.49
CA LEU A 173 3.83 19.79 -5.92
C LEU A 173 2.59 20.69 -6.11
N LEU A 174 2.76 21.99 -5.87
CA LEU A 174 1.70 22.99 -6.07
C LEU A 174 1.26 23.09 -7.53
N VAL A 175 2.22 23.14 -8.46
CA VAL A 175 1.93 23.19 -9.91
C VAL A 175 1.26 21.89 -10.37
N GLU A 176 1.70 20.75 -9.86
CA GLU A 176 1.09 19.46 -10.19
C GLU A 176 -0.37 19.37 -9.71
N ALA A 177 -0.68 19.88 -8.53
CA ALA A 177 -2.06 19.97 -8.04
C ALA A 177 -2.95 20.82 -8.95
N ILE A 178 -2.44 21.95 -9.46
CA ILE A 178 -3.15 22.78 -10.46
C ILE A 178 -3.39 21.98 -11.74
N GLN A 179 -2.36 21.28 -12.26
CA GLN A 179 -2.47 20.48 -13.47
C GLN A 179 -3.50 19.36 -13.35
N ARG A 180 -3.57 18.69 -12.18
CA ARG A 180 -4.57 17.65 -11.92
C ARG A 180 -5.97 18.22 -11.85
N THR A 181 -6.13 19.36 -11.22
CA THR A 181 -7.41 20.07 -11.18
C THR A 181 -7.89 20.42 -12.60
N HIS A 182 -7.00 20.92 -13.45
CA HIS A 182 -7.34 21.22 -14.85
C HIS A 182 -7.87 20.00 -15.61
N ARG A 183 -7.31 18.81 -15.38
CA ARG A 183 -7.70 17.57 -16.09
C ARG A 183 -9.11 17.08 -15.79
N ILE A 184 -9.67 17.47 -14.65
CA ILE A 184 -11.04 17.07 -14.25
C ILE A 184 -12.12 18.05 -14.68
N LEU A 185 -11.73 19.21 -15.21
CA LEU A 185 -12.68 20.24 -15.62
C LEU A 185 -13.42 19.86 -16.90
N SER A 186 -14.66 20.32 -17.02
CA SER A 186 -15.42 20.29 -18.28
C SER A 186 -14.71 21.14 -19.35
N GLU A 187 -14.93 20.86 -20.63
CA GLU A 187 -14.38 21.66 -21.74
C GLU A 187 -14.80 23.13 -21.65
N ALA A 188 -16.03 23.41 -21.20
CA ALA A 188 -16.52 24.76 -20.98
C ALA A 188 -15.69 25.51 -19.91
N ASP A 189 -15.43 24.85 -18.78
CA ASP A 189 -14.64 25.44 -17.70
C ASP A 189 -13.16 25.55 -18.04
N GLN A 190 -12.61 24.58 -18.78
CA GLN A 190 -11.24 24.70 -19.31
C GLN A 190 -11.09 25.92 -20.21
N THR A 191 -12.08 26.20 -21.06
CA THR A 191 -12.09 27.38 -21.92
C THR A 191 -12.28 28.65 -21.11
N ARG A 192 -13.23 28.68 -20.18
CA ARG A 192 -13.52 29.81 -19.31
C ARG A 192 -12.31 30.25 -18.45
N LEU A 193 -11.58 29.27 -17.94
CA LEU A 193 -10.45 29.46 -17.02
C LEU A 193 -9.08 29.31 -17.70
N ALA A 194 -9.04 29.26 -19.03
CA ALA A 194 -7.82 29.04 -19.80
C ALA A 194 -6.67 29.99 -19.40
N ALA A 195 -6.96 31.27 -19.18
CA ALA A 195 -5.96 32.27 -18.78
C ALA A 195 -5.34 31.95 -17.39
N SER A 196 -6.13 31.42 -16.46
CA SER A 196 -5.68 31.05 -15.11
C SER A 196 -4.79 29.82 -15.10
N PHE A 197 -5.05 28.88 -15.99
CA PHE A 197 -4.26 27.62 -16.10
C PHE A 197 -3.06 27.75 -17.05
N ALA A 198 -3.10 28.64 -18.03
CA ALA A 198 -2.09 28.76 -19.08
C ALA A 198 -0.62 28.82 -18.59
N PRO A 199 -0.26 29.46 -17.46
CA PRO A 199 1.11 29.46 -16.97
C PRO A 199 1.61 28.08 -16.52
N TYR A 200 0.70 27.14 -16.14
CA TYR A 200 1.02 25.91 -15.45
C TYR A 200 0.84 24.64 -16.30
N ILE A 201 0.08 24.70 -17.40
CA ILE A 201 -0.28 23.50 -18.20
C ILE A 201 0.53 23.33 -19.49
N LYS A 202 1.41 24.26 -19.82
CA LYS A 202 2.23 24.20 -21.06
C LYS A 202 3.28 23.10 -21.04
N GLU A 203 3.69 22.68 -19.86
CA GLU A 203 4.76 21.73 -19.62
C GLU A 203 4.54 20.97 -18.32
N THR A 204 5.35 19.93 -18.04
CA THR A 204 5.27 19.21 -16.77
C THR A 204 5.65 20.10 -15.59
N ALA A 205 5.14 19.80 -14.40
CA ALA A 205 5.47 20.52 -13.16
C ALA A 205 6.98 20.51 -12.88
N GLY A 206 7.68 19.43 -13.23
CA GLY A 206 9.13 19.34 -13.13
C GLY A 206 9.85 20.34 -14.04
N HIS A 207 9.43 20.46 -15.31
CA HIS A 207 10.01 21.46 -16.24
C HIS A 207 9.72 22.89 -15.82
N TYR A 208 8.51 23.17 -15.31
CA TYR A 208 8.16 24.46 -14.76
C TYR A 208 9.14 24.87 -13.66
N THR A 209 9.39 23.99 -12.69
CA THR A 209 10.27 24.29 -11.56
C THR A 209 11.74 24.32 -11.93
N TYR A 210 12.17 23.52 -12.90
CA TYR A 210 13.57 23.50 -13.36
C TYR A 210 14.04 24.88 -13.88
N ARG A 211 13.14 25.67 -14.42
CA ARG A 211 13.44 27.02 -14.92
C ARG A 211 13.49 28.10 -13.83
N VAL A 212 12.88 27.82 -12.67
CA VAL A 212 12.86 28.76 -11.53
C VAL A 212 14.12 28.56 -10.70
N LYS A 213 15.09 29.47 -10.87
CA LYS A 213 16.40 29.36 -10.20
C LYS A 213 16.61 30.51 -9.23
N GLY A 214 17.13 30.20 -8.05
CA GLY A 214 17.43 31.20 -7.02
C GLY A 214 16.29 31.40 -6.02
N LYS A 215 16.64 31.73 -4.78
CA LYS A 215 15.69 31.83 -3.66
C LYS A 215 14.60 32.89 -3.88
N GLU A 216 14.95 34.04 -4.46
CA GLU A 216 14.00 35.12 -4.73
C GLU A 216 12.99 34.72 -5.80
N ALA A 217 13.44 34.13 -6.92
CA ALA A 217 12.56 33.65 -7.97
C ALA A 217 11.60 32.55 -7.44
N VAL A 218 12.09 31.61 -6.63
CA VAL A 218 11.25 30.60 -6.01
C VAL A 218 10.19 31.22 -5.11
N ARG A 219 10.54 32.22 -4.31
CA ARG A 219 9.61 32.96 -3.43
C ARG A 219 8.53 33.69 -4.22
N GLU A 220 8.91 34.36 -5.29
CA GLU A 220 7.99 35.05 -6.19
C GLU A 220 7.02 34.09 -6.86
N HIS A 221 7.52 32.96 -7.42
CA HIS A 221 6.69 31.92 -8.04
C HIS A 221 5.77 31.26 -7.03
N LEU A 222 6.23 30.99 -5.80
CA LEU A 222 5.36 30.47 -4.73
C LEU A 222 4.21 31.45 -4.45
N HIS A 223 4.47 32.75 -4.39
CA HIS A 223 3.41 33.73 -4.20
C HIS A 223 2.42 33.75 -5.37
N GLN A 224 2.91 33.79 -6.62
CA GLN A 224 2.07 33.79 -7.83
C GLN A 224 1.20 32.53 -7.93
N VAL A 225 1.77 31.35 -7.66
CA VAL A 225 1.05 30.09 -7.63
C VAL A 225 -0.02 30.11 -6.54
N GLY A 226 0.29 30.63 -5.35
CA GLY A 226 -0.69 30.73 -4.26
C GLY A 226 -1.88 31.64 -4.62
N VAL A 227 -1.63 32.79 -5.22
CA VAL A 227 -2.71 33.69 -5.72
C VAL A 227 -3.56 32.97 -6.77
N SER A 228 -2.93 32.21 -7.67
CA SER A 228 -3.64 31.45 -8.71
C SER A 228 -4.50 30.35 -8.09
N ILE A 229 -3.98 29.57 -7.14
CA ILE A 229 -4.75 28.53 -6.45
C ILE A 229 -5.93 29.15 -5.71
N TYR A 230 -5.72 30.25 -4.99
CA TYR A 230 -6.80 30.93 -4.25
C TYR A 230 -7.96 31.32 -5.15
N ARG A 231 -7.65 31.92 -6.33
CA ARG A 231 -8.67 32.28 -7.33
C ARG A 231 -9.37 31.04 -7.89
N LEU A 232 -8.61 30.01 -8.27
CA LEU A 232 -9.17 28.75 -8.79
C LEU A 232 -10.09 28.08 -7.78
N LEU A 233 -9.72 28.04 -6.50
CA LEU A 233 -10.58 27.49 -5.45
C LEU A 233 -11.92 28.25 -5.36
N ALA A 234 -11.92 29.57 -5.43
CA ALA A 234 -13.15 30.36 -5.42
C ALA A 234 -14.03 30.11 -6.65
N GLU A 235 -13.41 30.06 -7.85
CA GLU A 235 -14.11 29.86 -9.13
C GLU A 235 -14.67 28.45 -9.30
N LEU A 236 -14.03 27.44 -8.72
CA LEU A 236 -14.37 26.03 -8.92
C LEU A 236 -15.22 25.44 -7.79
N LYS A 237 -15.35 26.13 -6.66
CA LYS A 237 -15.98 25.63 -5.44
C LYS A 237 -17.38 25.05 -5.69
N GLU A 238 -18.22 25.78 -6.39
CA GLU A 238 -19.64 25.41 -6.58
C GLU A 238 -19.79 24.09 -7.38
N ALA A 239 -18.98 23.90 -8.41
CA ALA A 239 -19.12 22.76 -9.32
C ALA A 239 -18.21 21.57 -8.96
N TYR A 240 -17.10 21.79 -8.27
CA TYR A 240 -16.03 20.77 -8.12
C TYR A 240 -15.65 20.46 -6.67
N ALA A 241 -16.28 21.04 -5.64
CA ALA A 241 -15.91 20.84 -4.24
C ALA A 241 -15.90 19.36 -3.80
N SER A 242 -16.74 18.52 -4.40
CA SER A 242 -16.81 17.08 -4.14
C SER A 242 -15.75 16.26 -4.87
N GLN A 243 -15.05 16.85 -5.82
CA GLN A 243 -14.04 16.16 -6.60
C GLN A 243 -12.72 16.05 -5.83
N LYS A 244 -12.11 14.84 -5.83
CA LYS A 244 -10.84 14.58 -5.12
C LYS A 244 -9.74 15.58 -5.51
N ALA A 245 -9.60 15.91 -6.78
CA ALA A 245 -8.56 16.84 -7.23
C ALA A 245 -8.77 18.28 -6.67
N TYR A 246 -10.03 18.73 -6.54
CA TYR A 246 -10.34 20.02 -5.90
C TYR A 246 -9.99 19.97 -4.40
N GLN A 247 -10.35 18.91 -3.70
CA GLN A 247 -10.05 18.73 -2.26
C GLN A 247 -8.55 18.68 -2.00
N VAL A 248 -7.78 18.06 -2.88
CA VAL A 248 -6.30 18.08 -2.83
C VAL A 248 -5.77 19.50 -3.04
N LEU A 249 -6.32 20.25 -4.00
CA LEU A 249 -5.94 21.64 -4.25
C LEU A 249 -6.25 22.54 -3.04
N GLU A 250 -7.39 22.34 -2.40
CA GLU A 250 -7.79 23.06 -1.18
C GLU A 250 -6.86 22.72 0.00
N ARG A 251 -6.59 21.42 0.23
CA ARG A 251 -5.69 20.94 1.26
C ARG A 251 -4.28 21.53 1.09
N ILE A 252 -3.70 21.42 -0.09
CA ILE A 252 -2.35 21.90 -0.35
C ILE A 252 -2.25 23.43 -0.21
N PHE A 253 -3.33 24.16 -0.54
CA PHE A 253 -3.39 25.59 -0.30
C PHE A 253 -3.36 25.91 1.20
N ALA A 254 -4.22 25.30 1.99
CA ALA A 254 -4.29 25.50 3.43
C ALA A 254 -2.97 25.13 4.16
N GLU A 255 -2.29 24.10 3.70
CA GLU A 255 -1.01 23.67 4.26
C GLU A 255 0.14 24.61 3.92
N ASN A 256 0.10 25.30 2.77
CA ASN A 256 1.22 26.06 2.22
C ASN A 256 1.08 27.57 2.29
N TYR A 257 -0.12 28.11 2.56
CA TYR A 257 -0.38 29.55 2.52
C TYR A 257 -1.15 30.05 3.74
N ASN A 258 -0.90 31.31 4.08
CA ASN A 258 -1.67 32.09 5.04
C ASN A 258 -2.47 33.17 4.29
N LEU A 259 -3.72 33.39 4.70
CA LEU A 259 -4.53 34.51 4.26
C LEU A 259 -4.30 35.67 5.24
N VAL A 260 -3.74 36.76 4.76
CA VAL A 260 -3.45 37.96 5.54
C VAL A 260 -4.20 39.18 4.97
N LYS A 261 -4.26 40.30 5.73
CA LYS A 261 -4.91 41.57 5.30
C LYS A 261 -4.24 42.17 4.08
N GLY A 262 -3.92 41.53 3.08
CA GLY A 262 -3.23 42.01 1.87
C GLY A 262 -3.16 40.93 0.80
N GLY A 263 -3.71 39.75 1.10
CA GLY A 263 -3.79 38.66 0.15
C GLY A 263 -3.18 37.35 0.64
N VAL A 264 -2.69 36.57 -0.29
CA VAL A 264 -2.10 35.25 -0.08
C VAL A 264 -0.61 35.37 0.24
N CYS A 265 -0.16 34.78 1.33
CA CYS A 265 1.25 34.77 1.74
C CYS A 265 1.76 33.35 1.87
N PRO A 266 2.84 32.93 1.18
CA PRO A 266 3.45 31.61 1.37
C PRO A 266 3.96 31.48 2.81
N LYS A 267 3.66 30.34 3.44
CA LYS A 267 4.23 29.96 4.74
C LYS A 267 5.75 29.81 4.63
N GLU A 268 6.46 30.19 5.68
CA GLU A 268 7.89 29.88 5.80
C GLU A 268 8.10 28.37 6.01
N ASN A 269 9.29 27.84 5.65
CA ASN A 269 9.55 26.40 5.78
C ASN A 269 9.36 25.87 7.20
N ARG A 270 9.64 26.70 8.23
CA ARG A 270 9.43 26.35 9.65
C ARG A 270 7.97 26.25 10.07
N GLU A 271 7.05 26.78 9.27
CA GLU A 271 5.61 26.73 9.52
C GLU A 271 4.95 25.54 8.84
N LEU A 272 5.70 24.81 7.98
CA LEU A 272 5.22 23.59 7.36
C LEU A 272 5.29 22.45 8.36
N VAL A 273 4.19 21.71 8.47
CA VAL A 273 4.10 20.55 9.38
C VAL A 273 4.52 19.25 8.69
N SER A 274 5.00 18.28 9.46
CA SER A 274 5.45 16.98 8.93
C SER A 274 4.35 16.19 8.22
N GLY A 275 3.07 16.40 8.58
CA GLY A 275 1.91 15.83 7.93
C GLY A 275 1.45 16.54 6.66
N SER A 276 2.17 17.61 6.21
CA SER A 276 1.84 18.27 4.94
C SER A 276 1.99 17.32 3.77
N LEU A 277 1.16 17.49 2.76
CA LEU A 277 1.12 16.67 1.56
C LEU A 277 2.49 16.56 0.89
N GLN A 278 2.96 15.34 0.66
CA GLN A 278 4.25 15.06 0.00
C GLN A 278 4.07 14.68 -1.47
N SER A 279 2.89 14.19 -1.85
CA SER A 279 2.53 13.82 -3.21
C SER A 279 1.04 13.99 -3.44
N VAL A 280 0.66 14.29 -4.67
CA VAL A 280 -0.75 14.27 -5.10
C VAL A 280 -1.25 12.86 -5.46
N ASP A 281 -0.33 11.89 -5.56
CA ASP A 281 -0.62 10.48 -5.82
C ASP A 281 -0.83 9.70 -4.52
N ASP A 282 -0.12 10.10 -3.46
CA ASP A 282 -0.13 9.45 -2.16
C ASP A 282 -0.40 10.50 -1.09
N LEU A 283 -1.66 10.60 -0.68
CA LEU A 283 -2.14 11.66 0.21
C LEU A 283 -1.82 11.41 1.70
N GLU A 284 -1.37 10.20 2.04
CA GLU A 284 -1.08 9.77 3.41
C GLU A 284 0.41 9.76 3.70
N ALA A 285 1.24 9.68 2.65
CA ALA A 285 2.69 9.77 2.82
C ALA A 285 3.08 11.07 3.53
N SER A 286 3.82 10.93 4.62
CA SER A 286 4.29 12.05 5.43
C SER A 286 5.82 12.19 5.39
N TYR A 287 6.32 13.26 5.99
CA TYR A 287 7.74 13.58 6.03
C TYR A 287 8.30 13.43 7.44
N ARG A 288 9.46 12.77 7.57
CA ARG A 288 10.21 12.63 8.81
C ARG A 288 11.69 12.87 8.58
N THR A 289 12.33 13.55 9.54
CA THR A 289 13.79 13.68 9.61
C THR A 289 14.30 12.82 10.76
N LYS A 290 15.26 11.93 10.50
CA LYS A 290 15.96 11.15 11.54
C LYS A 290 17.47 11.38 11.37
N GLY A 291 18.09 12.09 12.30
CA GLY A 291 19.46 12.57 12.13
C GLY A 291 19.60 13.50 10.93
N ASN A 292 20.49 13.17 10.00
CA ASN A 292 20.68 13.92 8.75
C ASN A 292 19.92 13.35 7.54
N ALA A 293 19.15 12.28 7.75
CA ALA A 293 18.39 11.64 6.69
C ALA A 293 16.93 12.11 6.67
N HIS A 294 16.38 12.23 5.47
CA HIS A 294 15.02 12.67 5.21
C HIS A 294 14.23 11.52 4.58
N TYR A 295 13.07 11.23 5.13
CA TYR A 295 12.21 10.13 4.69
C TYR A 295 10.84 10.69 4.30
N LYS A 296 10.34 10.24 3.15
CA LYS A 296 8.97 10.49 2.68
C LYS A 296 8.26 9.16 2.52
N GLY A 297 7.17 8.97 3.19
CA GLY A 297 6.40 7.73 3.13
C GLY A 297 5.81 7.32 4.47
N TYR A 298 6.14 6.11 4.89
CA TYR A 298 5.52 5.42 6.01
C TYR A 298 6.55 4.89 7.00
N VAL A 299 6.08 4.52 8.16
CA VAL A 299 6.80 3.70 9.13
C VAL A 299 6.09 2.35 9.23
N ALA A 300 6.86 1.27 9.13
CA ALA A 300 6.39 -0.06 9.52
C ALA A 300 6.92 -0.39 10.90
N ASN A 301 6.05 -0.87 11.76
CA ASN A 301 6.38 -1.37 13.07
C ASN A 301 6.11 -2.87 13.11
N LEU A 302 7.12 -3.64 13.49
CA LEU A 302 7.08 -5.09 13.55
C LEU A 302 7.25 -5.54 14.98
N THR A 303 6.32 -6.37 15.45
CA THR A 303 6.47 -7.07 16.74
C THR A 303 6.76 -8.53 16.45
N GLU A 304 7.78 -9.08 17.09
CA GLU A 304 8.15 -10.48 16.96
C GLU A 304 8.42 -11.11 18.32
N THR A 305 8.24 -12.42 18.42
CA THR A 305 8.68 -13.18 19.59
C THR A 305 10.21 -13.10 19.71
N CYS A 306 10.72 -13.13 20.93
CA CYS A 306 12.17 -13.09 21.17
C CYS A 306 12.60 -13.95 22.35
N ASP A 307 11.77 -14.90 22.76
CA ASP A 307 12.14 -15.85 23.79
C ASP A 307 13.32 -16.72 23.31
N PRO A 308 14.42 -16.81 24.08
CA PRO A 308 15.60 -17.59 23.67
C PRO A 308 15.35 -19.11 23.63
N GLU A 309 14.28 -19.60 24.22
CA GLU A 309 13.89 -21.02 24.16
C GLU A 309 13.14 -21.41 22.88
N ASN A 310 12.75 -20.41 22.06
CA ASN A 310 12.11 -20.67 20.78
C ASN A 310 13.13 -21.06 19.71
N ASP A 311 12.90 -22.19 19.04
CA ASP A 311 13.66 -22.59 17.85
C ASP A 311 13.40 -21.65 16.65
N LEU A 312 12.23 -21.00 16.61
CA LEU A 312 11.79 -20.08 15.58
C LEU A 312 11.13 -18.87 16.20
N GLN A 313 11.51 -17.68 15.77
CA GLN A 313 10.82 -16.45 16.14
C GLN A 313 9.77 -16.10 15.08
N LEU A 314 8.61 -15.64 15.52
CA LEU A 314 7.48 -15.27 14.65
C LEU A 314 7.13 -13.80 14.79
N ILE A 315 6.81 -13.17 13.66
CA ILE A 315 6.22 -11.83 13.66
C ILE A 315 4.76 -11.97 14.10
N THR A 316 4.41 -11.36 15.22
CA THR A 316 3.07 -11.44 15.84
C THR A 316 2.17 -10.26 15.45
N LYS A 317 2.76 -9.09 15.12
CA LYS A 317 2.02 -7.91 14.68
C LYS A 317 2.81 -7.13 13.64
N VAL A 318 2.09 -6.61 12.65
CA VAL A 318 2.60 -5.67 11.65
C VAL A 318 1.70 -4.44 11.65
N GLN A 319 2.29 -3.27 11.78
CA GLN A 319 1.59 -1.99 11.66
C GLN A 319 2.26 -1.15 10.59
N VAL A 320 1.47 -0.42 9.81
CA VAL A 320 1.97 0.56 8.85
C VAL A 320 1.21 1.86 9.08
N ALA A 321 1.93 2.95 9.30
CA ALA A 321 1.36 4.25 9.57
C ALA A 321 2.13 5.35 8.81
N PRO A 322 1.57 6.57 8.67
CA PRO A 322 2.31 7.70 8.16
C PRO A 322 3.62 7.88 8.92
N ASN A 323 4.67 8.24 8.21
CA ASN A 323 6.04 8.29 8.72
C ASN A 323 6.24 9.19 9.96
N ASN A 324 5.36 10.16 10.17
CA ASN A 324 5.35 11.06 11.33
C ASN A 324 4.58 10.52 12.55
N THR A 325 4.08 9.28 12.49
CA THR A 325 3.44 8.61 13.65
C THR A 325 4.51 8.27 14.69
N ASP A 326 4.20 8.51 15.95
CA ASP A 326 5.10 8.22 17.07
C ASP A 326 5.09 6.74 17.43
N ASP A 327 6.27 6.20 17.78
CA ASP A 327 6.42 4.79 18.14
C ASP A 327 5.58 4.43 19.39
N SER A 328 5.39 5.37 20.32
CA SER A 328 4.54 5.17 21.51
C SER A 328 3.05 5.07 21.16
N GLN A 329 2.60 5.79 20.13
CA GLN A 329 1.23 5.65 19.62
C GLN A 329 1.03 4.29 18.98
N MET A 330 1.96 3.85 18.13
CA MET A 330 1.90 2.54 17.48
C MET A 330 1.90 1.41 18.53
N LEU A 331 2.70 1.54 19.58
CA LEU A 331 2.70 0.62 20.70
C LEU A 331 1.32 0.57 21.39
N ALA A 332 0.74 1.71 21.72
CA ALA A 332 -0.56 1.77 22.38
C ALA A 332 -1.68 1.13 21.53
N GLU A 333 -1.61 1.27 20.21
CA GLU A 333 -2.54 0.66 19.27
C GLU A 333 -2.34 -0.86 19.12
N ALA A 334 -1.09 -1.37 19.20
CA ALA A 334 -0.77 -2.79 19.07
C ALA A 334 -1.11 -3.62 20.31
N LEU A 335 -0.90 -3.04 21.50
CA LEU A 335 -0.98 -3.75 22.80
C LEU A 335 -2.28 -4.53 23.02
N PRO A 336 -3.49 -4.00 22.76
CA PRO A 336 -4.72 -4.75 22.98
C PRO A 336 -4.77 -6.05 22.17
N SER A 337 -4.45 -5.99 20.88
CA SER A 337 -4.43 -7.17 20.00
C SER A 337 -3.34 -8.17 20.41
N LEU A 338 -2.15 -7.71 20.80
CA LEU A 338 -1.08 -8.58 21.27
C LEU A 338 -1.44 -9.29 22.55
N GLN A 339 -2.06 -8.59 23.53
CA GLN A 339 -2.49 -9.19 24.80
C GLN A 339 -3.64 -10.18 24.64
N GLU A 340 -4.50 -9.99 23.67
CA GLU A 340 -5.60 -10.91 23.36
C GLU A 340 -5.11 -12.20 22.71
N ARG A 341 -4.11 -12.08 21.80
CA ARG A 341 -3.66 -13.17 20.94
C ARG A 341 -2.43 -13.93 21.46
N THR A 342 -1.74 -13.38 22.42
CA THR A 342 -0.46 -13.92 22.93
C THR A 342 -0.37 -13.81 24.47
N ASP A 343 0.54 -14.58 25.07
CA ASP A 343 0.83 -14.53 26.52
C ASP A 343 1.82 -13.42 26.87
N LEU A 344 1.70 -12.24 26.20
CA LEU A 344 2.64 -11.13 26.33
C LEU A 344 2.84 -10.67 27.77
N ASN A 345 4.05 -10.83 28.30
CA ASN A 345 4.47 -10.38 29.62
C ASN A 345 5.51 -9.26 29.56
N THR A 346 6.41 -9.33 28.58
CA THR A 346 7.52 -8.38 28.41
C THR A 346 7.60 -7.95 26.95
N LEU A 347 7.60 -6.65 26.71
CA LEU A 347 7.85 -6.06 25.39
C LEU A 347 9.09 -5.17 25.47
N MET A 348 10.06 -5.41 24.57
CA MET A 348 11.34 -4.70 24.48
C MET A 348 11.40 -3.79 23.26
#